data_cd746a9f16079d82d73ea9d9fabd69de
#
_entry.id   cd746a9f16079d82d73ea9d9fabd69de
#
_cell.length_a   1.000
_cell.length_b   1.000
_cell.length_c   1.000
_cell.angle_alpha   90.00
_cell.angle_beta   90.00
_cell.angle_gamma   90.00
#
_symmetry.space_group_name_H-M   'P 1'
#
loop_
_entity.id
_entity.type
_entity.pdbx_description
1 polymer ?
#
loop_
_entity_poly.entity_id
_entity_poly.type
_entity_poly.pdbx_seq_one_letter_code
_entity_poly.pdbx_strand_id
1 'polypeptide(L)'
;MGVLVFVLMLTNLDKKNSMYLMRAEVPGPEKDKLVPKTKTTARILYGIYFGLTLILVILLMLGGMNLFDSLIHAFGSAGTGGFSNYADSVGHFDSAYIDYVISIFMILFGINFNLYYFMLLGDFKAFWKNEELRVYLGIIATATILITLNTNQMYGSIMKAFRYALFQVSTIITTTGYATTDFNLWPTFSQCIVVLLMIIGACASSTGGGIKVSRLMIVFKGVKREIKQLVHPKSVNLIRINRKKISDETLRGVYVYLMAYALLAIVSVLIISLDNQDFTTTFTSVMATLNNIGPGLSAVGPTGNFADFSILSKIVFCIDMLAGRLEIFPFLTLLTMFAWKRKF
;
A
#
# COMPACT_ATOMS: atom_id res chain seq x y z
N MET A 1 0.39 8.34 7.16
CA MET A 1 -0.09 9.30 8.18
C MET A 1 -0.26 10.62 7.50
N GLY A 2 -1.47 11.07 7.34
CA GLY A 2 -1.77 12.16 6.46
C GLY A 2 -2.03 13.49 7.15
N VAL A 3 -2.35 14.51 6.35
CA VAL A 3 -2.61 15.88 6.79
C VAL A 3 -3.77 15.95 7.78
N LEU A 4 -4.83 15.13 7.58
CA LEU A 4 -6.00 15.11 8.47
C LEU A 4 -5.66 14.64 9.90
N VAL A 5 -4.77 13.65 10.04
CA VAL A 5 -4.29 13.21 11.36
C VAL A 5 -3.42 14.30 12.00
N PHE A 6 -2.63 15.02 11.22
CA PHE A 6 -1.87 16.17 11.70
C PHE A 6 -2.80 17.31 12.18
N VAL A 7 -3.81 17.65 11.41
CA VAL A 7 -4.85 18.62 11.80
C VAL A 7 -5.54 18.21 13.10
N LEU A 8 -5.83 16.91 13.26
CA LEU A 8 -6.42 16.35 14.48
C LEU A 8 -5.52 16.51 15.72
N MET A 9 -4.19 16.49 15.53
CA MET A 9 -3.23 16.77 16.61
C MET A 9 -3.29 18.23 17.07
N LEU A 10 -3.44 19.17 16.14
CA LEU A 10 -3.41 20.60 16.40
C LEU A 10 -4.75 21.14 16.88
N THR A 11 -5.86 20.56 16.47
CA THR A 11 -7.21 21.04 16.75
C THR A 11 -7.86 20.36 17.96
N ASN A 12 -8.74 21.06 18.66
CA ASN A 12 -9.58 20.51 19.72
C ASN A 12 -10.97 20.16 19.18
N LEU A 13 -11.01 19.25 18.22
CA LEU A 13 -12.26 18.76 17.64
C LEU A 13 -13.04 17.87 18.62
N ASP A 14 -14.37 17.90 18.54
CA ASP A 14 -15.25 17.01 19.29
C ASP A 14 -14.94 15.55 19.01
N LYS A 15 -15.18 14.66 20.00
CA LYS A 15 -14.90 13.22 19.91
C LYS A 15 -15.47 12.55 18.66
N LYS A 16 -16.65 12.96 18.18
CA LYS A 16 -17.27 12.42 16.97
C LYS A 16 -16.48 12.83 15.72
N ASN A 17 -16.20 14.11 15.55
CA ASN A 17 -15.52 14.65 14.37
C ASN A 17 -14.07 14.17 14.27
N SER A 18 -13.35 14.11 15.40
CA SER A 18 -11.99 13.57 15.45
C SER A 18 -11.91 12.09 15.05
N MET A 19 -12.96 11.30 15.34
CA MET A 19 -13.02 9.90 14.95
C MET A 19 -13.30 9.70 13.46
N TYR A 20 -14.10 10.57 12.84
CA TYR A 20 -14.32 10.52 11.38
C TYR A 20 -13.05 10.87 10.60
N LEU A 21 -12.32 11.90 11.05
CA LEU A 21 -11.03 12.27 10.44
C LEU A 21 -10.00 11.15 10.53
N MET A 22 -9.83 10.52 11.70
CA MET A 22 -8.93 9.36 11.81
C MET A 22 -9.32 8.21 10.87
N ARG A 23 -10.61 7.95 10.71
CA ARG A 23 -11.09 6.88 9.83
C ARG A 23 -10.85 7.16 8.35
N ALA A 24 -10.80 8.42 7.94
CA ALA A 24 -10.55 8.79 6.55
C ALA A 24 -9.09 8.56 6.13
N GLU A 25 -8.13 8.63 7.06
CA GLU A 25 -6.70 8.49 6.74
C GLU A 25 -6.04 7.22 7.29
N VAL A 26 -6.72 6.48 8.16
CA VAL A 26 -6.23 5.19 8.70
C VAL A 26 -7.15 4.09 8.18
N PRO A 27 -6.93 3.64 6.95
CA PRO A 27 -7.78 2.66 6.30
C PRO A 27 -7.61 1.27 6.90
N GLY A 28 -8.71 0.55 7.02
CA GLY A 28 -8.71 -0.86 7.42
C GLY A 28 -10.01 -1.31 8.06
N PRO A 29 -10.26 -2.63 8.08
CA PRO A 29 -11.48 -3.20 8.65
C PRO A 29 -11.51 -3.19 10.19
N GLU A 30 -10.36 -3.05 10.84
CA GLU A 30 -10.24 -3.02 12.30
C GLU A 30 -10.26 -1.60 12.85
N LYS A 31 -11.08 -1.36 13.90
CA LYS A 31 -11.32 -0.04 14.50
C LYS A 31 -10.75 0.04 15.92
N ASP A 32 -9.63 -0.62 16.19
CA ASP A 32 -9.04 -0.63 17.53
C ASP A 32 -8.43 0.73 17.88
N LYS A 33 -8.82 1.28 19.03
CA LYS A 33 -8.17 2.45 19.62
C LYS A 33 -7.00 2.00 20.50
N LEU A 34 -5.83 2.60 20.30
CA LEU A 34 -4.67 2.35 21.17
C LEU A 34 -4.88 2.89 22.58
N VAL A 35 -5.48 4.06 22.69
CA VAL A 35 -5.77 4.72 23.98
C VAL A 35 -7.14 5.42 23.91
N PRO A 36 -7.79 5.71 25.06
CA PRO A 36 -9.13 6.32 25.11
C PRO A 36 -9.23 7.68 24.39
N LYS A 37 -8.13 8.46 24.37
CA LYS A 37 -8.09 9.79 23.74
C LYS A 37 -7.51 9.70 22.33
N THR A 38 -8.30 10.00 21.32
CA THR A 38 -7.90 9.97 19.89
C THR A 38 -6.68 10.86 19.60
N LYS A 39 -6.58 12.04 20.23
CA LYS A 39 -5.46 12.97 20.09
C LYS A 39 -4.12 12.36 20.58
N THR A 40 -4.16 11.61 21.69
CA THR A 40 -2.98 10.91 22.21
C THR A 40 -2.53 9.79 21.27
N THR A 41 -3.48 9.00 20.74
CA THR A 41 -3.18 7.99 19.72
C THR A 41 -2.49 8.62 18.51
N ALA A 42 -3.03 9.72 17.98
CA ALA A 42 -2.44 10.42 16.85
C ALA A 42 -1.02 10.88 17.13
N ARG A 43 -0.75 11.48 18.30
CA ARG A 43 0.62 11.93 18.67
C ARG A 43 1.61 10.79 18.72
N ILE A 44 1.24 9.65 19.31
CA ILE A 44 2.13 8.48 19.40
C ILE A 44 2.45 7.95 18.00
N LEU A 45 1.44 7.77 17.16
CA LEU A 45 1.63 7.28 15.78
C LEU A 45 2.50 8.24 14.96
N TYR A 46 2.31 9.56 15.12
CA TYR A 46 3.15 10.56 14.46
C TYR A 46 4.59 10.56 14.99
N GLY A 47 4.77 10.38 16.30
CA GLY A 47 6.10 10.24 16.90
C GLY A 47 6.87 9.05 16.34
N ILE A 48 6.22 7.90 16.17
CA ILE A 48 6.81 6.71 15.55
C ILE A 48 7.16 6.98 14.08
N TYR A 49 6.23 7.56 13.33
CA TYR A 49 6.43 7.91 11.93
C TYR A 49 7.63 8.84 11.74
N PHE A 50 7.68 9.92 12.53
CA PHE A 50 8.78 10.89 12.47
C PHE A 50 10.12 10.27 12.89
N GLY A 51 10.13 9.45 13.94
CA GLY A 51 11.32 8.75 14.41
C GLY A 51 11.90 7.81 13.34
N LEU A 52 11.05 6.99 12.71
CA LEU A 52 11.48 6.12 11.61
C LEU A 52 12.01 6.92 10.42
N THR A 53 11.35 8.04 10.07
CA THR A 53 11.80 8.91 8.99
C THR A 53 13.17 9.51 9.28
N LEU A 54 13.39 10.01 10.50
CA LEU A 54 14.67 10.58 10.90
C LEU A 54 15.80 9.53 10.86
N ILE A 55 15.54 8.32 11.34
CA ILE A 55 16.51 7.21 11.27
C ILE A 55 16.85 6.92 9.80
N LEU A 56 15.85 6.89 8.91
CA LEU A 56 16.09 6.67 7.48
C LEU A 56 16.98 7.77 6.88
N VAL A 57 16.72 9.05 7.17
CA VAL A 57 17.57 10.16 6.68
C VAL A 57 19.02 9.95 7.11
N ILE A 58 19.26 9.64 8.40
CA ILE A 58 20.61 9.41 8.92
C ILE A 58 21.30 8.25 8.19
N LEU A 59 20.60 7.12 8.00
CA LEU A 59 21.16 5.96 7.30
C LEU A 59 21.45 6.24 5.83
N LEU A 60 20.62 7.02 5.15
CA LEU A 60 20.89 7.40 3.75
C LEU A 60 22.10 8.33 3.65
N MET A 61 22.25 9.28 4.57
CA MET A 61 23.46 10.14 4.64
C MET A 61 24.71 9.30 4.92
N LEU A 62 24.65 8.32 5.81
CA LEU A 62 25.76 7.37 6.05
C LEU A 62 26.07 6.52 4.80
N GLY A 63 25.08 6.31 3.94
CA GLY A 63 25.22 5.64 2.64
C GLY A 63 25.87 6.49 1.53
N GLY A 64 26.21 7.76 1.84
CA GLY A 64 26.85 8.68 0.90
C GLY A 64 25.90 9.62 0.15
N MET A 65 24.59 9.59 0.44
CA MET A 65 23.67 10.60 -0.08
C MET A 65 23.90 11.96 0.57
N ASN A 66 23.77 13.04 -0.18
CA ASN A 66 23.74 14.39 0.40
C ASN A 66 22.44 14.59 1.22
N LEU A 67 22.39 15.63 2.04
CA LEU A 67 21.24 15.89 2.91
C LEU A 67 19.94 16.09 2.12
N PHE A 68 19.99 16.77 0.98
CA PHE A 68 18.81 17.04 0.16
C PHE A 68 18.22 15.75 -0.43
N ASP A 69 19.06 14.91 -1.03
CA ASP A 69 18.63 13.63 -1.58
C ASP A 69 18.13 12.69 -0.48
N SER A 70 18.80 12.65 0.67
CA SER A 70 18.38 11.84 1.82
C SER A 70 17.00 12.26 2.33
N LEU A 71 16.71 13.56 2.38
CA LEU A 71 15.38 14.05 2.79
C LEU A 71 14.29 13.70 1.77
N ILE A 72 14.54 13.92 0.47
CA ILE A 72 13.58 13.58 -0.59
C ILE A 72 13.23 12.08 -0.55
N HIS A 73 14.27 11.22 -0.55
CA HIS A 73 14.04 9.78 -0.58
C HIS A 73 13.49 9.23 0.74
N ALA A 74 13.83 9.85 1.88
CA ALA A 74 13.23 9.47 3.16
C ALA A 74 11.74 9.86 3.22
N PHE A 75 11.37 11.07 2.79
CA PHE A 75 9.97 11.49 2.75
C PHE A 75 9.16 10.70 1.72
N GLY A 76 9.75 10.41 0.55
CA GLY A 76 9.14 9.57 -0.47
C GLY A 76 8.92 8.12 0.00
N SER A 77 9.85 7.55 0.79
CA SER A 77 9.68 6.22 1.41
C SER A 77 8.65 6.25 2.53
N ALA A 78 8.71 7.24 3.43
CA ALA A 78 7.82 7.34 4.58
C ALA A 78 6.37 7.61 4.18
N GLY A 79 6.15 8.50 3.21
CA GLY A 79 4.84 8.83 2.66
C GLY A 79 4.35 7.85 1.60
N THR A 80 5.19 6.87 1.22
CA THR A 80 4.94 5.95 0.10
C THR A 80 4.60 6.72 -1.19
N GLY A 81 5.44 7.72 -1.52
CA GLY A 81 5.25 8.61 -2.67
C GLY A 81 6.14 8.30 -3.85
N GLY A 82 7.34 7.72 -3.62
CA GLY A 82 8.26 7.26 -4.67
C GLY A 82 8.87 8.35 -5.54
N PHE A 83 8.76 9.61 -5.14
CA PHE A 83 9.31 10.72 -5.91
C PHE A 83 10.82 10.83 -5.72
N SER A 84 11.53 11.02 -6.82
CA SER A 84 12.96 11.25 -6.87
C SER A 84 13.26 12.50 -7.68
N ASN A 85 14.38 13.14 -7.39
CA ASN A 85 14.95 14.21 -8.18
C ASN A 85 15.81 13.70 -9.36
N TYR A 86 15.93 12.40 -9.51
CA TYR A 86 16.66 11.74 -10.61
C TYR A 86 15.69 10.95 -11.49
N ALA A 87 15.92 10.99 -12.82
CA ALA A 87 15.10 10.27 -13.79
C ALA A 87 15.15 8.75 -13.58
N ASP A 88 16.33 8.23 -13.18
CA ASP A 88 16.56 6.81 -12.91
C ASP A 88 16.13 6.40 -11.49
N SER A 89 15.41 7.27 -10.77
CA SER A 89 14.95 7.05 -9.41
C SER A 89 16.11 6.68 -8.47
N VAL A 90 15.93 5.67 -7.59
CA VAL A 90 16.98 5.18 -6.68
C VAL A 90 18.11 4.48 -7.43
N GLY A 91 17.86 3.97 -8.63
CA GLY A 91 18.88 3.38 -9.49
C GLY A 91 20.07 4.29 -9.79
N HIS A 92 19.88 5.62 -9.72
CA HIS A 92 20.93 6.62 -9.90
C HIS A 92 22.14 6.41 -8.99
N PHE A 93 21.92 5.97 -7.75
CA PHE A 93 22.99 5.82 -6.76
C PHE A 93 23.82 4.55 -6.93
N ASP A 94 23.35 3.56 -7.66
CA ASP A 94 23.95 2.23 -7.86
C ASP A 94 24.66 1.64 -6.61
N SER A 95 24.07 1.83 -5.46
CA SER A 95 24.59 1.39 -4.17
C SER A 95 23.71 0.30 -3.56
N ALA A 96 24.33 -0.88 -3.35
CA ALA A 96 23.63 -1.98 -2.68
C ALA A 96 23.17 -1.62 -1.26
N TYR A 97 23.95 -0.80 -0.55
CA TYR A 97 23.58 -0.32 0.79
C TYR A 97 22.31 0.51 0.75
N ILE A 98 22.25 1.48 -0.16
CA ILE A 98 21.09 2.38 -0.30
C ILE A 98 19.84 1.57 -0.67
N ASP A 99 19.97 0.63 -1.62
CA ASP A 99 18.85 -0.22 -2.03
C ASP A 99 18.30 -1.06 -0.88
N TYR A 100 19.16 -1.69 -0.09
CA TYR A 100 18.71 -2.46 1.07
C TYR A 100 18.10 -1.59 2.16
N VAL A 101 18.69 -0.43 2.46
CA VAL A 101 18.15 0.50 3.45
C VAL A 101 16.76 0.97 3.05
N ILE A 102 16.60 1.46 1.81
CA ILE A 102 15.30 1.92 1.32
C ILE A 102 14.29 0.76 1.30
N SER A 103 14.67 -0.43 0.81
CA SER A 103 13.78 -1.60 0.79
C SER A 103 13.26 -1.97 2.18
N ILE A 104 14.15 -2.04 3.16
CA ILE A 104 13.79 -2.36 4.55
C ILE A 104 12.84 -1.30 5.12
N PHE A 105 13.14 -0.02 4.90
CA PHE A 105 12.28 1.05 5.44
C PHE A 105 10.93 1.13 4.72
N MET A 106 10.86 0.89 3.40
CA MET A 106 9.57 0.73 2.70
C MET A 106 8.74 -0.38 3.35
N ILE A 107 9.35 -1.56 3.61
CA ILE A 107 8.66 -2.67 4.31
C ILE A 107 8.19 -2.23 5.70
N LEU A 108 9.04 -1.53 6.47
CA LEU A 108 8.68 -1.03 7.80
C LEU A 108 7.52 -0.03 7.74
N PHE A 109 7.52 0.92 6.83
CA PHE A 109 6.39 1.86 6.65
C PHE A 109 5.12 1.17 6.15
N GLY A 110 5.24 0.01 5.49
CA GLY A 110 4.13 -0.85 5.10
C GLY A 110 3.52 -1.68 6.24
N ILE A 111 4.12 -1.74 7.42
CA ILE A 111 3.58 -2.44 8.60
C ILE A 111 2.53 -1.57 9.30
N ASN A 112 1.58 -2.22 9.95
CA ASN A 112 0.58 -1.55 10.78
C ASN A 112 1.23 -0.79 11.94
N PHE A 113 1.08 0.55 11.97
CA PHE A 113 1.71 1.42 12.97
C PHE A 113 1.27 1.13 14.41
N ASN A 114 0.10 0.54 14.61
CA ASN A 114 -0.34 0.13 15.95
C ASN A 114 0.58 -0.95 16.55
N LEU A 115 1.22 -1.78 15.72
CA LEU A 115 2.14 -2.81 16.20
C LEU A 115 3.42 -2.22 16.77
N TYR A 116 3.91 -1.11 16.21
CA TYR A 116 5.06 -0.40 16.79
C TYR A 116 4.76 0.16 18.17
N TYR A 117 3.52 0.63 18.39
CA TYR A 117 3.11 1.07 19.72
C TYR A 117 3.18 -0.07 20.76
N PHE A 118 2.69 -1.26 20.41
CA PHE A 118 2.82 -2.44 21.30
C PHE A 118 4.29 -2.82 21.54
N MET A 119 5.14 -2.69 20.53
CA MET A 119 6.58 -2.93 20.67
C MET A 119 7.23 -1.93 21.62
N LEU A 120 6.87 -0.65 21.56
CA LEU A 120 7.35 0.38 22.49
C LEU A 120 6.89 0.14 23.94
N LEU A 121 5.75 -0.52 24.15
CA LEU A 121 5.26 -0.94 25.47
C LEU A 121 5.92 -2.24 25.97
N GLY A 122 6.86 -2.83 25.22
CA GLY A 122 7.55 -4.07 25.57
C GLY A 122 6.83 -5.36 25.21
N ASP A 123 5.66 -5.28 24.55
CA ASP A 123 4.94 -6.48 24.09
C ASP A 123 5.40 -6.94 22.70
N PHE A 124 6.62 -7.43 22.62
CA PHE A 124 7.17 -8.01 21.38
C PHE A 124 6.39 -9.26 20.91
N LYS A 125 5.70 -9.95 21.82
CA LYS A 125 4.89 -11.14 21.47
C LYS A 125 3.67 -10.72 20.64
N ALA A 126 3.01 -9.62 20.96
CA ALA A 126 1.88 -9.10 20.19
C ALA A 126 2.32 -8.73 18.77
N PHE A 127 3.51 -8.13 18.59
CA PHE A 127 4.07 -7.80 17.30
C PHE A 127 4.20 -9.04 16.40
N TRP A 128 4.95 -10.07 16.85
CA TRP A 128 5.20 -11.27 16.03
C TRP A 128 4.01 -12.23 15.92
N LYS A 129 3.05 -12.19 16.85
CA LYS A 129 1.83 -13.01 16.79
C LYS A 129 0.75 -12.44 15.86
N ASN A 130 0.90 -11.21 15.38
CA ASN A 130 -0.07 -10.61 14.49
C ASN A 130 -0.14 -11.38 13.16
N GLU A 131 -1.35 -11.82 12.80
CA GLU A 131 -1.57 -12.63 11.60
C GLU A 131 -1.32 -11.83 10.32
N GLU A 132 -1.75 -10.56 10.28
CA GLU A 132 -1.58 -9.68 9.12
C GLU A 132 -0.10 -9.45 8.82
N LEU A 133 0.71 -9.14 9.85
CA LEU A 133 2.14 -8.96 9.71
C LEU A 133 2.83 -10.20 9.13
N ARG A 134 2.48 -11.39 9.66
CA ARG A 134 3.07 -12.65 9.16
C ARG A 134 2.71 -12.94 7.72
N VAL A 135 1.46 -12.69 7.32
CA VAL A 135 1.02 -12.86 5.93
C VAL A 135 1.72 -11.84 5.04
N TYR A 136 1.81 -10.59 5.45
CA TYR A 136 2.51 -9.53 4.71
C TYR A 136 3.98 -9.88 4.46
N LEU A 137 4.73 -10.23 5.51
CA LEU A 137 6.12 -10.64 5.37
C LEU A 137 6.27 -11.94 4.57
N GLY A 138 5.32 -12.87 4.71
CA GLY A 138 5.27 -14.10 3.91
C GLY A 138 5.09 -13.82 2.42
N ILE A 139 4.22 -12.89 2.03
CA ILE A 139 4.03 -12.48 0.64
C ILE A 139 5.32 -11.86 0.09
N ILE A 140 5.96 -10.94 0.83
CA ILE A 140 7.22 -10.32 0.42
C ILE A 140 8.30 -11.37 0.22
N ALA A 141 8.52 -12.24 1.20
CA ALA A 141 9.54 -13.28 1.13
C ALA A 141 9.31 -14.23 -0.06
N THR A 142 8.07 -14.72 -0.23
CA THR A 142 7.73 -15.63 -1.31
C THR A 142 7.91 -14.96 -2.68
N ALA A 143 7.40 -13.75 -2.86
CA ALA A 143 7.53 -13.01 -4.12
C ALA A 143 9.01 -12.72 -4.44
N THR A 144 9.80 -12.28 -3.45
CA THR A 144 11.23 -12.01 -3.62
C THR A 144 11.98 -13.28 -4.04
N ILE A 145 11.73 -14.42 -3.40
CA ILE A 145 12.38 -15.69 -3.73
C ILE A 145 11.99 -16.10 -5.15
N LEU A 146 10.72 -16.09 -5.51
CA LEU A 146 10.26 -16.51 -6.84
C LEU A 146 10.83 -15.63 -7.96
N ILE A 147 10.85 -14.30 -7.78
CA ILE A 147 11.43 -13.37 -8.74
C ILE A 147 12.95 -13.58 -8.82
N THR A 148 13.64 -13.72 -7.69
CA THR A 148 15.08 -13.98 -7.66
C THR A 148 15.47 -15.22 -8.47
N LEU A 149 14.75 -16.32 -8.26
CA LEU A 149 15.01 -17.57 -8.99
C LEU A 149 14.73 -17.41 -10.49
N ASN A 150 13.66 -16.70 -10.85
CA ASN A 150 13.28 -16.50 -12.25
C ASN A 150 14.19 -15.52 -12.99
N THR A 151 14.77 -14.52 -12.32
CA THR A 151 15.63 -13.50 -12.92
C THR A 151 17.13 -13.77 -12.76
N ASN A 152 17.52 -14.85 -12.06
CA ASN A 152 18.91 -15.16 -11.77
C ASN A 152 19.78 -15.28 -13.02
N GLN A 153 19.27 -15.91 -14.08
CA GLN A 153 20.00 -16.06 -15.35
C GLN A 153 20.25 -14.70 -16.03
N MET A 154 19.29 -13.76 -15.91
CA MET A 154 19.39 -12.43 -16.49
C MET A 154 20.51 -11.59 -15.83
N TYR A 155 20.64 -11.67 -14.51
CA TYR A 155 21.62 -10.88 -13.75
C TYR A 155 22.98 -11.57 -13.56
N GLY A 156 23.10 -12.85 -13.90
CA GLY A 156 24.32 -13.64 -13.76
C GLY A 156 24.82 -13.83 -12.32
N SER A 157 24.08 -13.34 -11.32
CA SER A 157 24.40 -13.44 -9.89
C SER A 157 23.12 -13.45 -9.04
N ILE A 158 23.00 -14.48 -8.21
CA ILE A 158 21.84 -14.62 -7.32
C ILE A 158 21.72 -13.44 -6.33
N MET A 159 22.84 -12.85 -5.91
CA MET A 159 22.85 -11.70 -4.99
C MET A 159 22.35 -10.44 -5.67
N LYS A 160 22.69 -10.20 -6.93
CA LYS A 160 22.15 -9.08 -7.72
C LYS A 160 20.68 -9.29 -8.00
N ALA A 161 20.27 -10.48 -8.43
CA ALA A 161 18.86 -10.82 -8.64
C ALA A 161 18.05 -10.63 -7.35
N PHE A 162 18.56 -11.07 -6.19
CA PHE A 162 17.91 -10.87 -4.89
C PHE A 162 17.80 -9.38 -4.52
N ARG A 163 18.85 -8.59 -4.70
CA ARG A 163 18.86 -7.14 -4.43
C ARG A 163 17.73 -6.46 -5.21
N TYR A 164 17.68 -6.66 -6.51
CA TYR A 164 16.67 -6.03 -7.37
C TYR A 164 15.26 -6.58 -7.12
N ALA A 165 15.13 -7.89 -6.92
CA ALA A 165 13.83 -8.50 -6.58
C ALA A 165 13.29 -7.97 -5.26
N LEU A 166 14.09 -7.92 -4.19
CA LEU A 166 13.67 -7.39 -2.88
C LEU A 166 13.24 -5.93 -3.00
N PHE A 167 14.03 -5.12 -3.72
CA PHE A 167 13.70 -3.70 -3.90
C PHE A 167 12.37 -3.54 -4.63
N GLN A 168 12.18 -4.21 -5.78
CA GLN A 168 10.95 -4.07 -6.57
C GLN A 168 9.73 -4.67 -5.87
N VAL A 169 9.86 -5.79 -5.17
CA VAL A 169 8.78 -6.34 -4.35
C VAL A 169 8.39 -5.35 -3.25
N SER A 170 9.38 -4.77 -2.56
CA SER A 170 9.13 -3.82 -1.47
C SER A 170 8.43 -2.57 -1.99
N THR A 171 8.92 -1.97 -3.08
CA THR A 171 8.37 -0.73 -3.63
C THR A 171 6.94 -0.89 -4.16
N ILE A 172 6.65 -2.04 -4.79
CA ILE A 172 5.32 -2.31 -5.35
C ILE A 172 4.30 -2.64 -4.27
N ILE A 173 4.61 -3.57 -3.35
CA ILE A 173 3.63 -3.98 -2.31
C ILE A 173 3.33 -2.85 -1.33
N THR A 174 4.29 -1.97 -1.07
CA THR A 174 4.08 -0.79 -0.21
C THR A 174 3.49 0.39 -0.95
N THR A 175 3.31 0.26 -2.26
CA THR A 175 2.80 1.31 -3.14
C THR A 175 3.66 2.57 -3.11
N THR A 176 4.98 2.40 -2.98
CA THR A 176 5.93 3.52 -2.97
C THR A 176 6.26 4.00 -4.38
N GLY A 177 6.61 3.08 -5.31
CA GLY A 177 6.84 3.40 -6.72
C GLY A 177 8.28 3.76 -7.09
N TYR A 178 9.27 3.57 -6.22
CA TYR A 178 10.68 3.69 -6.59
C TYR A 178 11.14 2.59 -7.54
N ALA A 179 12.15 2.87 -8.35
CA ALA A 179 12.78 1.89 -9.23
C ALA A 179 14.30 1.88 -9.09
N THR A 180 14.89 0.69 -9.18
CA THR A 180 16.35 0.48 -9.29
C THR A 180 16.70 -0.25 -10.58
N THR A 181 15.71 -0.82 -11.25
CA THR A 181 15.86 -1.55 -12.52
C THR A 181 14.55 -1.51 -13.30
N ASP A 182 14.64 -1.68 -14.61
CA ASP A 182 13.46 -1.80 -15.46
C ASP A 182 12.90 -3.22 -15.42
N PHE A 183 11.83 -3.42 -14.68
CA PHE A 183 11.15 -4.71 -14.59
C PHE A 183 10.28 -5.05 -15.84
N ASN A 184 10.18 -4.15 -16.83
CA ASN A 184 9.61 -4.49 -18.12
C ASN A 184 10.46 -5.56 -18.86
N LEU A 185 11.77 -5.58 -18.58
CA LEU A 185 12.70 -6.55 -19.16
C LEU A 185 12.66 -7.92 -18.47
N TRP A 186 11.95 -8.04 -17.37
CA TRP A 186 11.87 -9.30 -16.63
C TRP A 186 11.02 -10.35 -17.34
N PRO A 187 11.28 -11.65 -17.11
CA PRO A 187 10.43 -12.71 -17.64
C PRO A 187 8.97 -12.53 -17.22
N THR A 188 8.03 -12.92 -18.08
CA THR A 188 6.58 -12.74 -17.88
C THR A 188 6.08 -13.23 -16.52
N PHE A 189 6.63 -14.33 -16.00
CA PHE A 189 6.27 -14.84 -14.67
C PHE A 189 6.55 -13.81 -13.57
N SER A 190 7.71 -13.17 -13.59
CA SER A 190 8.07 -12.10 -12.64
C SER A 190 7.18 -10.85 -12.80
N GLN A 191 6.86 -10.48 -14.05
CA GLN A 191 5.93 -9.38 -14.32
C GLN A 191 4.52 -9.68 -13.77
N CYS A 192 4.02 -10.91 -13.91
CA CYS A 192 2.74 -11.33 -13.32
C CYS A 192 2.75 -11.21 -11.79
N ILE A 193 3.86 -11.59 -11.12
CA ILE A 193 3.99 -11.41 -9.67
C ILE A 193 3.94 -9.93 -9.31
N VAL A 194 4.64 -9.06 -10.05
CA VAL A 194 4.59 -7.60 -9.84
C VAL A 194 3.16 -7.07 -9.94
N VAL A 195 2.41 -7.45 -10.99
CA VAL A 195 1.00 -7.04 -11.16
C VAL A 195 0.12 -7.52 -10.00
N LEU A 196 0.30 -8.75 -9.53
CA LEU A 196 -0.43 -9.25 -8.36
C LEU A 196 -0.12 -8.44 -7.10
N LEU A 197 1.16 -8.08 -6.89
CA LEU A 197 1.56 -7.25 -5.76
C LEU A 197 0.99 -5.83 -5.84
N MET A 198 0.85 -5.25 -7.05
CA MET A 198 0.19 -3.94 -7.25
C MET A 198 -1.22 -3.91 -6.65
N ILE A 199 -1.97 -5.02 -6.79
CA ILE A 199 -3.35 -5.13 -6.32
C ILE A 199 -3.41 -5.33 -4.80
N ILE A 200 -2.49 -6.13 -4.23
CA ILE A 200 -2.54 -6.55 -2.82
C ILE A 200 -2.35 -5.37 -1.87
N GLY A 201 -1.29 -4.60 -2.06
CA GLY A 201 -0.94 -3.47 -1.19
C GLY A 201 -0.35 -3.88 0.18
N ALA A 202 -0.19 -2.89 1.08
CA ALA A 202 0.44 -3.06 2.40
C ALA A 202 -0.55 -3.46 3.52
N CYS A 203 -0.10 -3.45 4.79
CA CYS A 203 -0.97 -3.70 5.95
C CYS A 203 -1.99 -2.56 6.16
N ALA A 204 -3.10 -2.89 6.81
CA ALA A 204 -4.04 -1.88 7.32
C ALA A 204 -3.34 -0.96 8.33
N SER A 205 -3.77 0.30 8.41
CA SER A 205 -3.14 1.31 9.30
C SER A 205 -1.63 1.50 9.07
N SER A 206 -1.17 1.28 7.83
CA SER A 206 0.16 1.66 7.34
C SER A 206 0.07 2.90 6.45
N THR A 207 1.21 3.37 5.93
CA THR A 207 1.24 4.48 4.96
C THR A 207 0.92 4.05 3.53
N GLY A 208 1.04 2.76 3.20
CA GLY A 208 0.83 2.23 1.85
C GLY A 208 -0.61 2.31 1.35
N GLY A 209 -0.80 2.23 0.06
CA GLY A 209 -2.09 2.14 -0.64
C GLY A 209 -2.58 0.70 -0.87
N GLY A 210 -3.35 0.48 -1.94
CA GLY A 210 -3.87 -0.82 -2.37
C GLY A 210 -5.02 -1.37 -1.53
N ILE A 211 -5.46 -2.59 -1.86
CA ILE A 211 -6.60 -3.26 -1.21
C ILE A 211 -6.37 -3.53 0.27
N LYS A 212 -5.14 -3.73 0.70
CA LYS A 212 -4.67 -4.11 2.04
C LYS A 212 -4.72 -5.62 2.31
N VAL A 213 -3.61 -6.09 2.91
CA VAL A 213 -3.44 -7.52 3.28
C VAL A 213 -4.58 -8.01 4.18
N SER A 214 -5.05 -7.20 5.13
CA SER A 214 -6.16 -7.56 6.02
C SER A 214 -7.46 -7.90 5.28
N ARG A 215 -7.81 -7.12 4.23
CA ARG A 215 -9.01 -7.41 3.43
C ARG A 215 -8.84 -8.71 2.64
N LEU A 216 -7.66 -8.92 2.06
CA LEU A 216 -7.33 -10.17 1.36
C LEU A 216 -7.47 -11.38 2.30
N MET A 217 -6.94 -11.29 3.53
CA MET A 217 -7.09 -12.34 4.54
C MET A 217 -8.56 -12.62 4.89
N ILE A 218 -9.38 -11.58 5.02
CA ILE A 218 -10.82 -11.71 5.30
C ILE A 218 -11.50 -12.47 4.17
N VAL A 219 -11.17 -12.14 2.92
CA VAL A 219 -11.73 -12.84 1.74
C VAL A 219 -11.34 -14.30 1.73
N PHE A 220 -10.05 -14.63 1.88
CA PHE A 220 -9.61 -16.04 1.92
C PHE A 220 -10.25 -16.83 3.06
N LYS A 221 -10.34 -16.23 4.26
CA LYS A 221 -11.03 -16.88 5.39
C LYS A 221 -12.55 -16.99 5.13
N GLY A 222 -13.15 -16.03 4.42
CA GLY A 222 -14.54 -16.08 3.98
C GLY A 222 -14.80 -17.23 3.03
N VAL A 223 -14.01 -17.34 1.95
CA VAL A 223 -14.10 -18.45 1.00
C VAL A 223 -13.95 -19.81 1.71
N LYS A 224 -12.96 -19.93 2.61
CA LYS A 224 -12.77 -21.14 3.40
C LYS A 224 -13.98 -21.46 4.28
N ARG A 225 -14.63 -20.44 4.86
CA ARG A 225 -15.85 -20.59 5.64
C ARG A 225 -16.99 -21.13 4.78
N GLU A 226 -17.24 -20.54 3.61
CA GLU A 226 -18.30 -20.96 2.70
C GLU A 226 -18.10 -22.42 2.23
N ILE A 227 -16.88 -22.77 1.81
CA ILE A 227 -16.56 -24.17 1.45
C ILE A 227 -16.85 -25.14 2.62
N LYS A 228 -16.43 -24.76 3.84
CA LYS A 228 -16.68 -25.60 5.02
C LYS A 228 -18.16 -25.71 5.35
N GLN A 229 -18.94 -24.66 5.14
CA GLN A 229 -20.38 -24.64 5.37
C GLN A 229 -21.13 -25.48 4.34
N LEU A 230 -20.67 -25.53 3.09
CA LEU A 230 -21.20 -26.45 2.08
C LEU A 230 -21.01 -27.93 2.46
N VAL A 231 -19.84 -28.27 3.02
CA VAL A 231 -19.54 -29.66 3.46
C VAL A 231 -20.27 -30.00 4.78
N HIS A 232 -20.38 -29.02 5.68
CA HIS A 232 -21.01 -29.20 6.99
C HIS A 232 -22.06 -28.12 7.26
N PRO A 233 -23.29 -28.21 6.70
CA PRO A 233 -24.29 -27.14 6.74
C PRO A 233 -24.70 -26.67 8.15
N LYS A 234 -24.65 -27.57 9.13
CA LYS A 234 -25.03 -27.29 10.53
C LYS A 234 -23.90 -26.69 11.36
N SER A 235 -22.69 -26.49 10.78
CA SER A 235 -21.55 -25.99 11.53
C SER A 235 -21.57 -24.46 11.58
N VAL A 236 -21.41 -23.89 12.78
CA VAL A 236 -21.22 -22.45 12.98
C VAL A 236 -19.73 -22.11 12.85
N ASN A 237 -19.34 -21.54 11.73
CA ASN A 237 -17.96 -21.19 11.45
C ASN A 237 -17.76 -19.66 11.56
N LEU A 238 -17.05 -19.22 12.60
CA LEU A 238 -16.73 -17.81 12.83
C LEU A 238 -15.38 -17.46 12.19
N ILE A 239 -15.35 -16.36 11.43
CA ILE A 239 -14.10 -15.80 10.93
C ILE A 239 -13.42 -15.04 12.07
N ARG A 240 -12.12 -15.32 12.31
CA ARG A 240 -11.31 -14.66 13.31
C ARG A 240 -10.01 -14.15 12.70
N ILE A 241 -9.60 -12.95 13.09
CA ILE A 241 -8.26 -12.39 12.84
C ILE A 241 -7.67 -12.02 14.21
N ASN A 242 -6.41 -12.34 14.45
CA ASN A 242 -5.76 -12.12 15.73
C ASN A 242 -6.57 -12.63 16.93
N ARG A 243 -7.26 -13.77 16.77
CA ARG A 243 -8.21 -14.40 17.73
C ARG A 243 -9.49 -13.60 17.99
N LYS A 244 -9.67 -12.40 17.42
CA LYS A 244 -10.90 -11.62 17.52
C LYS A 244 -11.90 -12.05 16.44
N LYS A 245 -13.18 -12.17 16.81
CA LYS A 245 -14.27 -12.46 15.87
C LYS A 245 -14.49 -11.21 14.99
N ILE A 246 -14.54 -11.42 13.68
CA ILE A 246 -14.97 -10.41 12.72
C ILE A 246 -16.49 -10.40 12.66
N SER A 247 -17.11 -9.21 12.74
CA SER A 247 -18.55 -9.06 12.60
C SER A 247 -18.98 -9.31 11.15
N ASP A 248 -20.19 -9.83 10.97
CA ASP A 248 -20.74 -10.04 9.62
C ASP A 248 -20.94 -8.71 8.87
N GLU A 249 -21.12 -7.59 9.58
CA GLU A 249 -21.14 -6.25 9.01
C GLU A 249 -19.79 -5.89 8.40
N THR A 250 -18.68 -6.15 9.12
CA THR A 250 -17.32 -5.92 8.61
C THR A 250 -17.02 -6.79 7.40
N LEU A 251 -17.41 -8.05 7.45
CA LEU A 251 -17.24 -8.99 6.34
C LEU A 251 -17.99 -8.51 5.09
N ARG A 252 -19.26 -8.15 5.23
CA ARG A 252 -20.06 -7.59 4.14
C ARG A 252 -19.44 -6.28 3.60
N GLY A 253 -18.96 -5.41 4.49
CA GLY A 253 -18.28 -4.18 4.10
C GLY A 253 -17.04 -4.43 3.24
N VAL A 254 -16.26 -5.47 3.55
CA VAL A 254 -15.08 -5.85 2.75
C VAL A 254 -15.50 -6.36 1.35
N TYR A 255 -16.53 -7.19 1.25
CA TYR A 255 -17.00 -7.68 -0.06
C TYR A 255 -17.56 -6.55 -0.92
N VAL A 256 -18.36 -5.65 -0.34
CA VAL A 256 -18.88 -4.48 -1.07
C VAL A 256 -17.76 -3.55 -1.51
N TYR A 257 -16.72 -3.36 -0.67
CA TYR A 257 -15.52 -2.59 -1.05
C TYR A 257 -14.80 -3.20 -2.27
N LEU A 258 -14.56 -4.51 -2.26
CA LEU A 258 -13.89 -5.19 -3.37
C LEU A 258 -14.71 -5.16 -4.66
N MET A 259 -16.04 -5.28 -4.54
CA MET A 259 -16.93 -5.12 -5.70
C MET A 259 -16.87 -3.70 -6.27
N ALA A 260 -16.92 -2.67 -5.41
CA ALA A 260 -16.79 -1.28 -5.84
C ALA A 260 -15.42 -0.99 -6.46
N TYR A 261 -14.34 -1.56 -5.89
CA TYR A 261 -12.99 -1.48 -6.45
C TYR A 261 -12.92 -2.09 -7.85
N ALA A 262 -13.45 -3.30 -8.03
CA ALA A 262 -13.45 -3.99 -9.31
C ALA A 262 -14.27 -3.22 -10.37
N LEU A 263 -15.45 -2.69 -10.00
CA LEU A 263 -16.26 -1.88 -10.89
C LEU A 263 -15.55 -0.60 -11.32
N LEU A 264 -14.91 0.12 -10.38
CA LEU A 264 -14.15 1.31 -10.70
C LEU A 264 -12.99 0.97 -11.64
N ALA A 265 -12.21 -0.07 -11.34
CA ALA A 265 -11.12 -0.52 -12.19
C ALA A 265 -11.58 -0.88 -13.62
N ILE A 266 -12.70 -1.62 -13.75
CA ILE A 266 -13.25 -1.99 -15.06
C ILE A 266 -13.66 -0.75 -15.84
N VAL A 267 -14.37 0.19 -15.20
CA VAL A 267 -14.81 1.43 -15.87
C VAL A 267 -13.61 2.26 -16.31
N SER A 268 -12.59 2.43 -15.44
CA SER A 268 -11.36 3.16 -15.77
C SER A 268 -10.62 2.51 -16.95
N VAL A 269 -10.44 1.17 -16.94
CA VAL A 269 -9.81 0.44 -18.05
C VAL A 269 -10.57 0.67 -19.37
N LEU A 270 -11.91 0.61 -19.36
CA LEU A 270 -12.71 0.83 -20.56
C LEU A 270 -12.57 2.25 -21.09
N ILE A 271 -12.54 3.26 -20.24
CA ILE A 271 -12.37 4.66 -20.69
C ILE A 271 -10.95 4.87 -21.25
N ILE A 272 -9.91 4.37 -20.55
CA ILE A 272 -8.53 4.56 -20.97
C ILE A 272 -8.21 3.76 -22.24
N SER A 273 -8.90 2.64 -22.49
CA SER A 273 -8.74 1.88 -23.74
C SER A 273 -9.10 2.67 -25.00
N LEU A 274 -9.82 3.80 -24.88
CA LEU A 274 -10.09 4.70 -26.01
C LEU A 274 -8.82 5.36 -26.58
N ASP A 275 -7.73 5.39 -25.83
CA ASP A 275 -6.44 5.91 -26.29
C ASP A 275 -5.68 4.91 -27.19
N ASN A 276 -6.24 3.71 -27.44
CA ASN A 276 -5.68 2.67 -28.30
C ASN A 276 -4.25 2.24 -27.94
N GLN A 277 -3.88 2.32 -26.64
CA GLN A 277 -2.66 1.74 -26.12
C GLN A 277 -2.77 0.21 -26.02
N ASP A 278 -1.65 -0.49 -25.94
CA ASP A 278 -1.64 -1.93 -25.70
C ASP A 278 -2.35 -2.29 -24.38
N PHE A 279 -2.90 -3.51 -24.31
CA PHE A 279 -3.65 -3.96 -23.13
C PHE A 279 -2.84 -3.92 -21.84
N THR A 280 -1.54 -4.27 -21.91
CA THR A 280 -0.65 -4.25 -20.74
C THR A 280 -0.49 -2.83 -20.19
N THR A 281 -0.24 -1.85 -21.07
CA THR A 281 -0.17 -0.43 -20.71
C THR A 281 -1.49 0.05 -20.11
N THR A 282 -2.60 -0.20 -20.79
CA THR A 282 -3.93 0.23 -20.34
C THR A 282 -4.29 -0.35 -18.98
N PHE A 283 -4.14 -1.65 -18.81
CA PHE A 283 -4.48 -2.33 -17.56
C PHE A 283 -3.57 -1.91 -16.40
N THR A 284 -2.25 -1.90 -16.64
CA THR A 284 -1.30 -1.59 -15.55
C THR A 284 -1.25 -0.12 -15.20
N SER A 285 -1.59 0.81 -16.11
CA SER A 285 -1.75 2.22 -15.80
C SER A 285 -2.90 2.46 -14.82
N VAL A 286 -4.04 1.79 -15.02
CA VAL A 286 -5.16 1.84 -14.06
C VAL A 286 -4.76 1.23 -12.72
N MET A 287 -4.12 0.05 -12.73
CA MET A 287 -3.69 -0.58 -11.48
C MET A 287 -2.67 0.28 -10.72
N ALA A 288 -1.73 0.90 -11.42
CA ALA A 288 -0.73 1.77 -10.82
C ALA A 288 -1.35 3.04 -10.21
N THR A 289 -2.30 3.68 -10.90
CA THR A 289 -2.96 4.92 -10.43
C THR A 289 -3.97 4.64 -9.32
N LEU A 290 -4.84 3.63 -9.49
CA LEU A 290 -5.85 3.27 -8.48
C LEU A 290 -5.23 2.79 -7.16
N ASN A 291 -4.04 2.16 -7.21
CA ASN A 291 -3.32 1.75 -6.00
C ASN A 291 -2.26 2.76 -5.55
N ASN A 292 -2.10 3.89 -6.26
CA ASN A 292 -1.14 4.95 -5.95
C ASN A 292 0.31 4.44 -5.89
N ILE A 293 0.74 3.65 -6.89
CA ILE A 293 2.09 3.09 -6.99
C ILE A 293 3.00 3.97 -7.82
N GLY A 294 2.53 4.39 -9.01
CA GLY A 294 3.27 5.17 -10.00
C GLY A 294 3.64 4.34 -11.24
N PRO A 295 4.72 3.56 -11.23
CA PRO A 295 5.07 2.77 -12.41
C PRO A 295 4.14 1.56 -12.61
N GLY A 296 3.80 1.29 -13.88
CA GLY A 296 3.11 0.08 -14.35
C GLY A 296 4.03 -0.81 -15.17
N LEU A 297 3.53 -1.37 -16.26
CA LEU A 297 4.28 -2.15 -17.26
C LEU A 297 4.14 -1.53 -18.64
N SER A 298 4.99 -1.95 -19.58
CA SER A 298 5.05 -1.45 -20.96
C SER A 298 5.32 0.06 -21.00
N ALA A 299 4.52 0.87 -21.69
CA ALA A 299 4.75 2.31 -21.84
C ALA A 299 4.75 3.10 -20.52
N VAL A 300 4.06 2.62 -19.49
CA VAL A 300 4.02 3.23 -18.14
C VAL A 300 4.95 2.54 -17.14
N GLY A 301 5.94 1.79 -17.64
CA GLY A 301 6.95 1.14 -16.82
C GLY A 301 7.87 2.10 -16.08
N PRO A 302 8.89 1.59 -15.35
CA PRO A 302 9.81 2.41 -14.55
C PRO A 302 10.54 3.50 -15.34
N THR A 303 10.80 3.27 -16.61
CA THR A 303 11.47 4.20 -17.53
C THR A 303 10.49 4.96 -18.44
N GLY A 304 9.21 4.61 -18.34
CA GLY A 304 8.14 5.24 -19.11
C GLY A 304 7.47 6.42 -18.40
N ASN A 305 6.41 6.96 -19.03
CA ASN A 305 5.64 8.04 -18.44
C ASN A 305 4.18 8.04 -18.94
N PHE A 306 3.35 8.91 -18.36
CA PHE A 306 1.92 9.05 -18.72
C PHE A 306 1.67 10.22 -19.70
N ALA A 307 2.71 10.73 -20.40
CA ALA A 307 2.57 11.92 -21.24
C ALA A 307 1.67 11.70 -22.47
N ASP A 308 1.76 10.51 -23.07
CA ASP A 308 1.09 10.17 -24.34
C ASP A 308 -0.40 9.86 -24.20
N PHE A 309 -0.94 9.83 -22.98
CA PHE A 309 -2.37 9.65 -22.76
C PHE A 309 -3.17 10.92 -23.03
N SER A 310 -4.41 10.76 -23.49
CA SER A 310 -5.35 11.85 -23.70
C SER A 310 -5.67 12.61 -22.40
N ILE A 311 -6.21 13.82 -22.54
CA ILE A 311 -6.68 14.62 -21.41
C ILE A 311 -7.76 13.87 -20.62
N LEU A 312 -8.66 13.15 -21.32
CA LEU A 312 -9.71 12.34 -20.70
C LEU A 312 -9.10 11.28 -19.79
N SER A 313 -8.15 10.49 -20.29
CA SER A 313 -7.47 9.46 -19.52
C SER A 313 -6.70 10.04 -18.33
N LYS A 314 -6.04 11.20 -18.49
CA LYS A 314 -5.38 11.90 -17.38
C LYS A 314 -6.34 12.32 -16.28
N ILE A 315 -7.55 12.77 -16.63
CA ILE A 315 -8.59 13.08 -15.63
C ILE A 315 -9.04 11.80 -14.90
N VAL A 316 -9.23 10.69 -15.63
CA VAL A 316 -9.58 9.40 -15.00
C VAL A 316 -8.49 8.93 -14.05
N PHE A 317 -7.21 9.02 -14.43
CA PHE A 317 -6.09 8.71 -13.52
C PHE A 317 -6.11 9.56 -12.25
N CYS A 318 -6.40 10.86 -12.35
CA CYS A 318 -6.54 11.71 -11.17
C CYS A 318 -7.69 11.26 -10.25
N ILE A 319 -8.83 10.85 -10.82
CA ILE A 319 -9.96 10.32 -10.07
C ILE A 319 -9.58 9.00 -9.40
N ASP A 320 -8.91 8.09 -10.13
CA ASP A 320 -8.45 6.81 -9.62
C ASP A 320 -7.47 6.99 -8.43
N MET A 321 -6.49 7.89 -8.57
CA MET A 321 -5.56 8.20 -7.48
C MET A 321 -6.28 8.74 -6.23
N LEU A 322 -7.26 9.63 -6.40
CA LEU A 322 -8.05 10.14 -5.28
C LEU A 322 -8.90 9.05 -4.63
N ALA A 323 -9.59 8.23 -5.44
CA ALA A 323 -10.41 7.12 -4.96
C ALA A 323 -9.59 6.07 -4.21
N GLY A 324 -8.39 5.74 -4.72
CA GLY A 324 -7.48 4.80 -4.10
C GLY A 324 -6.88 5.31 -2.79
N ARG A 325 -6.57 6.61 -2.71
CA ARG A 325 -5.92 7.20 -1.51
C ARG A 325 -6.89 7.51 -0.38
N LEU A 326 -8.06 8.07 -0.69
CA LEU A 326 -9.08 8.45 0.30
C LEU A 326 -10.01 7.30 0.69
N GLU A 327 -9.79 6.11 0.16
CA GLU A 327 -10.73 5.00 0.10
C GLU A 327 -12.01 5.30 -0.71
N ILE A 328 -12.48 4.27 -1.42
CA ILE A 328 -13.57 4.42 -2.41
C ILE A 328 -14.85 4.99 -1.78
N PHE A 329 -15.25 4.53 -0.58
CA PHE A 329 -16.52 4.97 0.03
C PHE A 329 -16.50 6.42 0.52
N PRO A 330 -15.50 6.92 1.27
CA PRO A 330 -15.38 8.33 1.58
C PRO A 330 -15.37 9.21 0.33
N PHE A 331 -14.65 8.80 -0.73
CA PHE A 331 -14.61 9.52 -1.99
C PHE A 331 -15.99 9.56 -2.67
N LEU A 332 -16.66 8.42 -2.82
CA LEU A 332 -18.00 8.35 -3.40
C LEU A 332 -19.04 9.16 -2.61
N THR A 333 -18.95 9.21 -1.28
CA THR A 333 -19.86 10.02 -0.47
C THR A 333 -19.69 11.51 -0.72
N LEU A 334 -18.48 11.99 -1.03
CA LEU A 334 -18.28 13.40 -1.43
C LEU A 334 -18.97 13.74 -2.74
N LEU A 335 -19.08 12.79 -3.66
CA LEU A 335 -19.74 12.98 -4.96
C LEU A 335 -21.28 12.89 -4.86
N THR A 336 -21.83 12.36 -3.77
CA THR A 336 -23.27 12.26 -3.61
C THR A 336 -23.89 13.56 -3.12
N MET A 337 -24.97 14.02 -3.79
CA MET A 337 -25.74 15.20 -3.36
C MET A 337 -26.29 15.09 -1.93
N PHE A 338 -26.42 13.87 -1.39
CA PHE A 338 -26.84 13.63 0.00
C PHE A 338 -25.85 14.14 1.04
N ALA A 339 -24.54 14.17 0.74
CA ALA A 339 -23.53 14.72 1.65
C ALA A 339 -23.68 16.24 1.83
N TRP A 340 -24.17 16.93 0.79
CA TRP A 340 -24.31 18.39 0.75
C TRP A 340 -25.69 18.87 1.18
N LYS A 341 -26.72 18.00 1.19
CA LYS A 341 -28.11 18.32 1.58
C LYS A 341 -28.43 18.13 3.07
N ARG A 342 -27.47 17.77 3.92
CA ARG A 342 -27.72 17.79 5.36
C ARG A 342 -27.96 19.23 5.81
N LYS A 343 -29.24 19.61 5.88
CA LYS A 343 -29.69 20.74 6.70
C LYS A 343 -29.22 20.47 8.13
N PHE A 344 -28.50 21.41 8.67
CA PHE A 344 -28.18 21.50 10.07
C PHE A 344 -29.46 21.58 10.91
#